data_899fece76970563a9311ba01a1298b3a
#
_entry.id   899fece76970563a9311ba01a1298b3a
#
_cell.length_a   1.000
_cell.length_b   1.000
_cell.length_c   1.000
_cell.angle_alpha   90.00
_cell.angle_beta   90.00
_cell.angle_gamma   90.00
#
_symmetry.space_group_name_H-M   'P 1'
#
loop_
_entity.id
_entity.type
_entity.pdbx_description
1 polymer ?
#
loop_
_entity_poly.entity_id
_entity_poly.type
_entity_poly.pdbx_seq_one_letter_code
_entity_poly.pdbx_strand_id
1 'polypeptide(L)'
;MAYRAWTLLDCFRKRYLFVILPVCLGIILCGLGLEGSMRRMLLSALALAIVCLALVLYRPERRRQLLSMALLFAVIGAEMVCSIAMGVAKVSLTSRSSYPRESEDVQAVLQAVPEGSGRVEVTSYQTLNDAALNGYRGISIFTSSANVRFNRFSRSLGLASWPASNRYLYYESSPFTNLMCGLEYLIDRDGQQRDTSYTTVAAQSGNVLLLRSRAYLGLGFVADPALGSFVAEQNVYNPIKEQEEMFRMATGLDDALYTHLKYDTLEAPEACDLRASGTSGTQYSYSTQDADGQSELSISYVVPQDGLLVATTKSSGNYDLTVYRNGERLFTRNIKVRCLFSLGCFNAGDTVTLTYPVAEGKEGTISLDVAEQNDAVFDAGLSRLSRSVWNVTEDTDTSLSGTVDAAEDGLFYTSIPYENGWRAYVDGVEIPLAQTASASSESVRLTDAVIAFPLTAGQHTVELRYTAPGLKTGAIISGVSLGLFLLLALLLRRRPLFGGEADVPPVTEFALLPDSLPEAPAEAETPENAEDTTPEPDDLDGWRQWLDTHPEPNDQKGDLPHAEL
;
A
#
# COMPACT_ATOMS: atom_id res chain seq x y z
N MET A 1 -3.56 -23.30 -34.57
CA MET A 1 -4.81 -22.92 -33.86
C MET A 1 -5.86 -22.37 -34.83
N ALA A 2 -5.57 -21.42 -35.69
CA ALA A 2 -6.54 -20.83 -36.62
C ALA A 2 -7.25 -21.86 -37.52
N TYR A 3 -6.52 -22.85 -38.07
CA TYR A 3 -7.07 -23.89 -38.90
C TYR A 3 -8.08 -24.80 -38.17
N ARG A 4 -7.87 -25.10 -36.88
CA ARG A 4 -8.82 -25.90 -36.08
C ARG A 4 -10.04 -25.09 -35.64
N ALA A 5 -9.89 -23.78 -35.41
CA ALA A 5 -11.04 -22.91 -35.17
C ALA A 5 -11.93 -22.82 -36.42
N TRP A 6 -11.33 -22.89 -37.60
CA TRP A 6 -12.05 -22.94 -38.88
C TRP A 6 -12.86 -24.24 -39.06
N THR A 7 -12.28 -25.41 -38.80
CA THR A 7 -12.98 -26.70 -38.87
C THR A 7 -14.10 -26.80 -37.82
N LEU A 8 -13.95 -26.17 -36.65
CA LEU A 8 -15.02 -26.11 -35.66
C LEU A 8 -16.20 -25.24 -36.13
N LEU A 9 -15.95 -24.17 -36.90
CA LEU A 9 -16.99 -23.35 -37.51
C LEU A 9 -17.76 -24.11 -38.59
N ASP A 10 -17.08 -24.93 -39.41
CA ASP A 10 -17.71 -25.77 -40.44
C ASP A 10 -18.58 -26.88 -39.83
N CYS A 11 -18.20 -27.40 -38.66
CA CYS A 11 -18.97 -28.37 -37.89
C CYS A 11 -20.06 -27.73 -37.01
N PHE A 12 -20.16 -26.40 -36.98
CA PHE A 12 -21.12 -25.70 -36.16
C PHE A 12 -22.55 -25.95 -36.63
N ARG A 13 -23.31 -26.71 -35.87
CA ARG A 13 -24.73 -26.95 -36.14
C ARG A 13 -25.57 -25.83 -35.53
N LYS A 14 -26.45 -25.23 -36.31
CA LYS A 14 -27.36 -24.13 -35.86
C LYS A 14 -28.10 -24.44 -34.55
N ARG A 15 -28.31 -25.73 -34.23
CA ARG A 15 -28.90 -26.18 -32.95
C ARG A 15 -28.09 -25.77 -31.74
N TYR A 16 -26.77 -25.54 -31.81
CA TYR A 16 -25.96 -25.08 -30.69
C TYR A 16 -26.25 -23.63 -30.31
N LEU A 17 -26.81 -22.82 -31.21
CA LEU A 17 -27.28 -21.47 -30.91
C LEU A 17 -28.39 -21.50 -29.84
N PHE A 18 -29.26 -22.53 -29.83
CA PHE A 18 -30.30 -22.70 -28.82
C PHE A 18 -29.73 -22.93 -27.41
N VAL A 19 -28.48 -23.37 -27.29
CA VAL A 19 -27.78 -23.54 -25.99
C VAL A 19 -26.94 -22.31 -25.68
N ILE A 20 -26.18 -21.83 -26.65
CA ILE A 20 -25.25 -20.68 -26.43
C ILE A 20 -26.00 -19.39 -26.13
N LEU A 21 -27.08 -19.11 -26.86
CA LEU A 21 -27.85 -17.88 -26.74
C LEU A 21 -28.49 -17.70 -25.34
N PRO A 22 -29.17 -18.72 -24.77
CA PRO A 22 -29.67 -18.65 -23.38
C PRO A 22 -28.56 -18.51 -22.33
N VAL A 23 -27.41 -19.19 -22.51
CA VAL A 23 -26.29 -19.09 -21.57
C VAL A 23 -25.72 -17.68 -21.60
N CYS A 24 -25.45 -17.12 -22.78
CA CYS A 24 -24.96 -15.76 -22.92
C CYS A 24 -25.96 -14.72 -22.42
N LEU A 25 -27.26 -14.93 -22.70
CA LEU A 25 -28.32 -14.07 -22.18
C LEU A 25 -28.39 -14.16 -20.65
N GLY A 26 -28.24 -15.36 -20.08
CA GLY A 26 -28.17 -15.58 -18.64
C GLY A 26 -27.00 -14.81 -18.00
N ILE A 27 -25.81 -14.84 -18.60
CA ILE A 27 -24.64 -14.09 -18.14
C ILE A 27 -24.91 -12.58 -18.20
N ILE A 28 -25.51 -12.09 -19.28
CA ILE A 28 -25.88 -10.67 -19.41
C ILE A 28 -26.92 -10.27 -18.35
N LEU A 29 -27.93 -11.10 -18.10
CA LEU A 29 -28.97 -10.87 -17.09
C LEU A 29 -28.42 -10.94 -15.66
N CYS A 30 -27.48 -11.85 -15.37
CA CYS A 30 -26.75 -11.88 -14.09
C CYS A 30 -25.91 -10.60 -13.89
N GLY A 31 -25.33 -10.09 -14.98
CA GLY A 31 -24.63 -8.80 -14.94
C GLY A 31 -25.54 -7.60 -14.68
N LEU A 32 -26.86 -7.69 -14.94
CA LEU A 32 -27.86 -6.65 -14.59
C LEU A 32 -28.05 -6.52 -13.06
N GLY A 33 -27.87 -7.59 -12.31
CA GLY A 33 -27.93 -7.59 -10.84
C GLY A 33 -26.70 -7.07 -10.14
N LEU A 34 -25.58 -6.91 -10.86
CA LEU A 34 -24.30 -6.42 -10.37
C LEU A 34 -24.05 -5.03 -10.95
N GLU A 35 -24.47 -3.96 -10.32
CA GLU A 35 -24.23 -2.52 -10.56
C GLU A 35 -23.56 -2.10 -11.91
N GLY A 36 -23.84 -2.82 -12.97
CA GLY A 36 -23.31 -2.56 -14.31
C GLY A 36 -24.07 -1.44 -15.02
N SER A 37 -23.40 -0.51 -15.68
CA SER A 37 -24.10 0.52 -16.44
C SER A 37 -24.92 -0.12 -17.58
N MET A 38 -26.19 0.23 -17.66
CA MET A 38 -27.15 -0.24 -18.69
C MET A 38 -26.55 -0.13 -20.12
N ARG A 39 -25.77 0.91 -20.40
CA ARG A 39 -25.10 1.13 -21.69
C ARG A 39 -24.11 0.02 -22.04
N ARG A 40 -23.30 -0.44 -21.09
CA ARG A 40 -22.31 -1.51 -21.31
C ARG A 40 -22.99 -2.83 -21.66
N MET A 41 -24.09 -3.10 -21.00
CA MET A 41 -24.86 -4.33 -21.20
C MET A 41 -25.57 -4.34 -22.55
N LEU A 42 -26.13 -3.20 -22.97
CA LEU A 42 -26.71 -3.06 -24.30
C LEU A 42 -25.67 -3.24 -25.42
N LEU A 43 -24.45 -2.72 -25.24
CA LEU A 43 -23.34 -2.92 -26.17
C LEU A 43 -22.93 -4.40 -26.25
N SER A 44 -22.80 -5.08 -25.13
CA SER A 44 -22.48 -6.52 -25.08
C SER A 44 -23.58 -7.37 -25.70
N ALA A 45 -24.85 -7.04 -25.45
CA ALA A 45 -25.99 -7.71 -26.07
C ALA A 45 -26.04 -7.48 -27.60
N LEU A 46 -25.74 -6.27 -28.06
CA LEU A 46 -25.64 -5.96 -29.49
C LEU A 46 -24.49 -6.72 -30.16
N ALA A 47 -23.30 -6.74 -29.55
CA ALA A 47 -22.15 -7.49 -30.05
C ALA A 47 -22.49 -8.99 -30.16
N LEU A 48 -23.11 -9.56 -29.14
CA LEU A 48 -23.57 -10.94 -29.14
C LEU A 48 -24.58 -11.20 -30.25
N ALA A 49 -25.56 -10.33 -30.45
CA ALA A 49 -26.54 -10.45 -31.52
C ALA A 49 -25.89 -10.46 -32.93
N ILE A 50 -24.87 -9.61 -33.12
CA ILE A 50 -24.11 -9.56 -34.38
C ILE A 50 -23.30 -10.85 -34.60
N VAL A 51 -22.64 -11.37 -33.54
CA VAL A 51 -21.93 -12.66 -33.60
C VAL A 51 -22.89 -13.79 -33.95
N CYS A 52 -24.06 -13.85 -33.30
CA CYS A 52 -25.09 -14.85 -33.59
C CYS A 52 -25.58 -14.75 -35.05
N LEU A 53 -25.80 -13.53 -35.56
CA LEU A 53 -26.19 -13.28 -36.94
C LEU A 53 -25.10 -13.73 -37.90
N ALA A 54 -23.83 -13.44 -37.62
CA ALA A 54 -22.69 -13.92 -38.43
C ALA A 54 -22.64 -15.45 -38.50
N LEU A 55 -22.87 -16.13 -37.35
CA LEU A 55 -22.92 -17.61 -37.29
C LEU A 55 -24.14 -18.19 -38.03
N VAL A 56 -25.28 -17.54 -38.01
CA VAL A 56 -26.50 -17.96 -38.77
C VAL A 56 -26.30 -17.76 -40.26
N LEU A 57 -25.67 -16.68 -40.69
CA LEU A 57 -25.38 -16.37 -42.08
C LEU A 57 -24.24 -17.19 -42.65
N TYR A 58 -23.48 -17.86 -41.81
CA TYR A 58 -22.38 -18.72 -42.22
C TYR A 58 -22.90 -19.89 -43.07
N ARG A 59 -22.42 -19.97 -44.31
CA ARG A 59 -22.65 -21.07 -45.26
C ARG A 59 -21.34 -21.43 -45.93
N PRO A 60 -21.16 -22.67 -46.39
CA PRO A 60 -19.92 -23.12 -47.03
C PRO A 60 -19.63 -22.43 -48.38
N GLU A 61 -20.54 -21.60 -48.89
CA GLU A 61 -20.31 -20.78 -50.09
C GLU A 61 -19.23 -19.71 -49.78
N ARG A 62 -18.13 -19.72 -50.54
CA ARG A 62 -16.93 -18.91 -50.32
C ARG A 62 -17.22 -17.41 -50.02
N ARG A 63 -18.14 -16.78 -50.74
CA ARG A 63 -18.49 -15.35 -50.52
C ARG A 63 -19.17 -15.11 -49.17
N ARG A 64 -20.09 -15.96 -48.73
CA ARG A 64 -20.81 -15.84 -47.46
C ARG A 64 -19.92 -16.18 -46.28
N GLN A 65 -19.01 -17.11 -46.46
CA GLN A 65 -17.98 -17.48 -45.49
C GLN A 65 -17.04 -16.30 -45.22
N LEU A 66 -16.52 -15.67 -46.28
CA LEU A 66 -15.67 -14.46 -46.14
C LEU A 66 -16.41 -13.32 -45.47
N LEU A 67 -17.68 -13.08 -45.83
CA LEU A 67 -18.50 -12.03 -45.24
C LEU A 67 -18.78 -12.26 -43.75
N SER A 68 -19.11 -13.48 -43.35
CA SER A 68 -19.32 -13.87 -41.95
C SER A 68 -18.06 -13.73 -41.14
N MET A 69 -16.89 -14.09 -41.69
CA MET A 69 -15.60 -13.91 -41.02
C MET A 69 -15.21 -12.44 -40.90
N ALA A 70 -15.37 -11.65 -41.95
CA ALA A 70 -15.11 -10.23 -41.93
C ALA A 70 -15.97 -9.55 -40.88
N LEU A 71 -17.25 -9.90 -40.78
CA LEU A 71 -18.16 -9.40 -39.76
C LEU A 71 -17.71 -9.79 -38.33
N LEU A 72 -17.30 -11.05 -38.13
CA LEU A 72 -16.82 -11.54 -36.85
C LEU A 72 -15.54 -10.80 -36.40
N PHE A 73 -14.56 -10.65 -37.32
CA PHE A 73 -13.34 -9.88 -37.02
C PHE A 73 -13.63 -8.41 -36.79
N ALA A 74 -14.56 -7.80 -37.53
CA ALA A 74 -14.95 -6.41 -37.30
C ALA A 74 -15.58 -6.21 -35.90
N VAL A 75 -16.45 -7.13 -35.46
CA VAL A 75 -17.06 -7.05 -34.11
C VAL A 75 -16.03 -7.24 -33.01
N ILE A 76 -15.15 -8.25 -33.13
CA ILE A 76 -14.06 -8.49 -32.17
C ILE A 76 -13.12 -7.28 -32.14
N GLY A 77 -12.75 -6.74 -33.29
CA GLY A 77 -11.89 -5.56 -33.38
C GLY A 77 -12.55 -4.32 -32.75
N ALA A 78 -13.82 -4.09 -33.02
CA ALA A 78 -14.56 -2.99 -32.42
C ALA A 78 -14.69 -3.15 -30.89
N GLU A 79 -14.97 -4.37 -30.39
CA GLU A 79 -15.02 -4.65 -28.95
C GLU A 79 -13.67 -4.40 -28.28
N MET A 80 -12.58 -4.86 -28.88
CA MET A 80 -11.24 -4.61 -28.36
C MET A 80 -10.91 -3.13 -28.31
N VAL A 81 -11.19 -2.39 -29.38
CA VAL A 81 -10.96 -0.92 -29.43
C VAL A 81 -11.81 -0.21 -28.38
N CYS A 82 -13.11 -0.52 -28.31
CA CYS A 82 -14.00 0.08 -27.30
C CYS A 82 -13.56 -0.27 -25.87
N SER A 83 -13.14 -1.51 -25.61
CA SER A 83 -12.66 -1.96 -24.29
C SER A 83 -11.38 -1.21 -23.89
N ILE A 84 -10.41 -1.11 -24.82
CA ILE A 84 -9.17 -0.35 -24.59
C ILE A 84 -9.48 1.14 -24.37
N ALA A 85 -10.28 1.74 -25.25
CA ALA A 85 -10.64 3.15 -25.13
C ALA A 85 -11.36 3.48 -23.80
N MET A 86 -12.31 2.61 -23.38
CA MET A 86 -12.96 2.76 -22.07
C MET A 86 -12.01 2.54 -20.91
N GLY A 87 -11.05 1.61 -21.05
CA GLY A 87 -10.02 1.37 -20.05
C GLY A 87 -9.12 2.59 -19.87
N VAL A 88 -8.61 3.13 -20.99
CA VAL A 88 -7.75 4.33 -20.98
C VAL A 88 -8.50 5.55 -20.46
N ALA A 89 -9.76 5.74 -20.85
CA ALA A 89 -10.57 6.89 -20.38
C ALA A 89 -10.94 6.84 -18.89
N LYS A 90 -10.85 5.65 -18.25
CA LYS A 90 -11.12 5.48 -16.82
C LYS A 90 -9.88 5.43 -15.95
N VAL A 91 -8.72 5.20 -16.53
CA VAL A 91 -7.45 5.21 -15.83
C VAL A 91 -6.97 6.65 -15.77
N SER A 92 -6.88 7.20 -14.56
CA SER A 92 -6.24 8.50 -14.36
C SER A 92 -4.81 8.43 -14.86
N LEU A 93 -4.47 9.29 -15.80
CA LEU A 93 -3.11 9.39 -16.32
C LEU A 93 -2.32 10.35 -15.43
N THR A 94 -1.22 9.90 -14.86
CA THR A 94 -0.29 10.78 -14.16
C THR A 94 0.56 11.52 -15.18
N SER A 95 0.72 12.83 -15.01
CA SER A 95 1.59 13.62 -15.87
C SER A 95 3.03 13.08 -15.81
N ARG A 96 3.64 12.85 -16.95
CA ARG A 96 5.04 12.40 -17.02
C ARG A 96 6.02 13.47 -16.48
N SER A 97 5.64 14.74 -16.52
CA SER A 97 6.45 15.85 -15.98
C SER A 97 6.40 15.95 -14.46
N SER A 98 5.36 15.40 -13.82
CA SER A 98 5.26 15.35 -12.36
C SER A 98 5.79 14.06 -11.75
N TYR A 99 6.26 13.14 -12.57
CA TYR A 99 6.77 11.85 -12.15
C TYR A 99 8.21 11.63 -12.60
N PRO A 100 9.09 11.23 -11.76
CA PRO A 100 9.11 11.29 -10.29
C PRO A 100 9.90 12.54 -9.85
N ARG A 101 9.25 13.48 -9.17
CA ARG A 101 9.96 14.60 -8.57
C ARG A 101 11.09 14.07 -7.68
N GLU A 102 12.28 14.68 -7.80
CA GLU A 102 13.45 14.40 -6.95
C GLU A 102 13.97 12.95 -7.02
N SER A 103 13.52 12.14 -7.99
CA SER A 103 13.98 10.75 -8.10
C SER A 103 15.49 10.66 -8.35
N GLU A 104 16.06 11.60 -9.09
CA GLU A 104 17.50 11.64 -9.35
C GLU A 104 18.27 11.92 -8.06
N ASP A 105 17.80 12.87 -7.23
CA ASP A 105 18.39 13.18 -5.93
C ASP A 105 18.22 12.02 -4.95
N VAL A 106 17.04 11.38 -4.91
CA VAL A 106 16.82 10.16 -4.11
C VAL A 106 17.77 9.05 -4.53
N GLN A 107 17.93 8.80 -5.82
CA GLN A 107 18.89 7.81 -6.32
C GLN A 107 20.33 8.17 -5.98
N ALA A 108 20.70 9.46 -6.05
CA ALA A 108 22.04 9.92 -5.69
C ALA A 108 22.36 9.67 -4.21
N VAL A 109 21.43 9.97 -3.29
CA VAL A 109 21.68 9.74 -1.86
C VAL A 109 21.64 8.24 -1.51
N LEU A 110 20.85 7.43 -2.22
CA LEU A 110 20.82 5.97 -2.03
C LEU A 110 22.16 5.30 -2.38
N GLN A 111 22.95 5.87 -3.28
CA GLN A 111 24.31 5.36 -3.57
C GLN A 111 25.27 5.47 -2.38
N ALA A 112 24.97 6.32 -1.39
CA ALA A 112 25.73 6.43 -0.17
C ALA A 112 25.35 5.38 0.89
N VAL A 113 24.29 4.60 0.67
CA VAL A 113 23.89 3.51 1.57
C VAL A 113 24.80 2.31 1.30
N PRO A 114 25.57 1.83 2.30
CA PRO A 114 26.45 0.68 2.12
C PRO A 114 25.66 -0.61 1.82
N GLU A 115 26.28 -1.52 1.07
CA GLU A 115 25.72 -2.86 0.86
C GLU A 115 25.55 -3.60 2.18
N GLY A 116 24.43 -4.29 2.36
CA GLY A 116 24.14 -5.00 3.62
C GLY A 116 23.62 -4.11 4.76
N SER A 117 23.39 -2.83 4.52
CA SER A 117 22.75 -1.91 5.48
C SER A 117 21.33 -2.36 5.84
N GLY A 118 20.83 -1.81 6.95
CA GLY A 118 19.45 -1.93 7.38
C GLY A 118 18.46 -1.31 6.40
N ARG A 119 17.21 -1.24 6.83
CA ARG A 119 16.15 -0.67 5.99
C ARG A 119 16.30 0.83 5.83
N VAL A 120 15.83 1.31 4.70
CA VAL A 120 15.72 2.73 4.35
C VAL A 120 14.23 3.08 4.27
N GLU A 121 13.83 4.27 4.71
CA GLU A 121 12.45 4.73 4.55
C GLU A 121 12.40 6.23 4.26
N VAL A 122 11.32 6.70 3.66
CA VAL A 122 11.10 8.12 3.41
C VAL A 122 10.32 8.76 4.56
N THR A 123 10.67 10.00 4.93
CA THR A 123 9.93 10.75 5.96
C THR A 123 8.57 11.24 5.44
N SER A 124 8.48 11.48 4.11
CA SER A 124 7.25 11.83 3.40
C SER A 124 7.21 11.10 2.06
N TYR A 125 6.17 10.29 1.84
CA TYR A 125 6.03 9.52 0.60
C TYR A 125 5.50 10.38 -0.55
N GLN A 126 5.95 10.11 -1.76
CA GLN A 126 5.34 10.61 -3.01
C GLN A 126 4.40 9.56 -3.61
N THR A 127 4.77 8.28 -3.50
CA THR A 127 3.94 7.16 -3.88
C THR A 127 3.77 6.20 -2.71
N LEU A 128 2.68 5.42 -2.69
CA LEU A 128 2.45 4.45 -1.62
C LEU A 128 3.47 3.30 -1.59
N ASN A 129 4.27 3.15 -2.64
CA ASN A 129 5.32 2.15 -2.80
C ASN A 129 6.65 2.80 -3.22
N ASP A 130 7.05 3.87 -2.55
CA ASP A 130 8.30 4.58 -2.83
C ASP A 130 9.53 3.66 -2.78
N ALA A 131 9.54 2.69 -1.88
CA ALA A 131 10.60 1.69 -1.78
C ALA A 131 10.74 0.87 -3.07
N ALA A 132 9.64 0.39 -3.63
CA ALA A 132 9.64 -0.38 -4.88
C ALA A 132 10.01 0.51 -6.09
N LEU A 133 9.60 1.78 -6.08
CA LEU A 133 9.92 2.74 -7.13
C LEU A 133 11.41 3.06 -7.18
N ASN A 134 12.03 3.27 -6.02
CA ASN A 134 13.40 3.73 -5.90
C ASN A 134 14.41 2.60 -5.66
N GLY A 135 13.95 1.35 -5.48
CA GLY A 135 14.81 0.16 -5.37
C GLY A 135 15.53 0.02 -4.02
N TYR A 136 14.93 0.49 -2.91
CA TYR A 136 15.46 0.30 -1.57
C TYR A 136 14.58 -0.63 -0.71
N ARG A 137 15.14 -1.15 0.38
CA ARG A 137 14.42 -2.00 1.34
C ARG A 137 13.67 -1.14 2.36
N GLY A 138 12.41 -0.81 2.06
CA GLY A 138 11.53 -0.03 2.95
C GLY A 138 10.63 -0.89 3.81
N ILE A 139 9.81 -0.21 4.64
CA ILE A 139 8.74 -0.82 5.42
C ILE A 139 7.36 -0.44 4.91
N SER A 140 7.21 0.76 4.36
CA SER A 140 5.93 1.23 3.79
C SER A 140 5.50 0.37 2.61
N ILE A 141 4.23 -0.03 2.60
CA ILE A 141 3.68 -0.89 1.54
C ILE A 141 2.21 -0.59 1.27
N PHE A 142 1.84 -0.67 -0.01
CA PHE A 142 0.48 -0.76 -0.49
C PHE A 142 0.36 -1.97 -1.41
N THR A 143 -0.38 -2.99 -0.98
CA THR A 143 -0.67 -4.19 -1.78
C THR A 143 -1.94 -4.86 -1.29
N SER A 144 -2.71 -5.45 -2.20
CA SER A 144 -3.91 -6.23 -1.87
C SER A 144 -3.62 -7.51 -1.07
N SER A 145 -2.35 -7.93 -1.02
CA SER A 145 -1.87 -9.09 -0.25
C SER A 145 -1.09 -8.69 1.02
N ALA A 146 -1.25 -7.46 1.52
CA ALA A 146 -0.58 -7.02 2.73
C ALA A 146 -0.94 -7.93 3.92
N ASN A 147 0.06 -8.19 4.77
CA ASN A 147 -0.13 -8.96 6.00
C ASN A 147 -1.05 -8.20 6.97
N VAL A 148 -2.28 -8.68 7.15
CA VAL A 148 -3.30 -8.03 7.98
C VAL A 148 -2.89 -7.96 9.44
N ARG A 149 -2.20 -8.97 9.97
CA ARG A 149 -1.75 -8.99 11.38
C ARG A 149 -0.66 -7.96 11.61
N PHE A 150 0.32 -7.90 10.72
CA PHE A 150 1.36 -6.87 10.77
C PHE A 150 0.76 -5.47 10.54
N ASN A 151 -0.16 -5.33 9.60
CA ASN A 151 -0.85 -4.07 9.36
C ASN A 151 -1.56 -3.54 10.63
N ARG A 152 -2.21 -4.42 11.40
CA ARG A 152 -2.83 -4.03 12.68
C ARG A 152 -1.78 -3.71 13.75
N PHE A 153 -0.73 -4.53 13.85
CA PHE A 153 0.36 -4.32 14.80
C PHE A 153 1.17 -3.05 14.51
N SER A 154 1.37 -2.71 13.24
CA SER A 154 2.16 -1.54 12.84
C SER A 154 1.60 -0.20 13.37
N ARG A 155 0.30 -0.17 13.74
CA ARG A 155 -0.30 0.97 14.44
C ARG A 155 0.36 1.22 15.80
N SER A 156 0.66 0.15 16.55
CA SER A 156 1.36 0.26 17.84
C SER A 156 2.78 0.79 17.67
N LEU A 157 3.39 0.55 16.52
CA LEU A 157 4.67 1.12 16.15
C LEU A 157 4.55 2.59 15.69
N GLY A 158 3.35 3.16 15.66
CA GLY A 158 3.10 4.52 15.24
C GLY A 158 2.96 4.73 13.73
N LEU A 159 2.93 3.67 12.91
CA LEU A 159 2.74 3.80 11.47
C LEU A 159 1.29 4.17 11.13
N ALA A 160 1.11 4.92 10.04
CA ALA A 160 -0.20 5.16 9.46
C ALA A 160 -0.71 3.87 8.79
N SER A 161 -1.59 3.18 9.48
CA SER A 161 -2.10 1.88 9.07
C SER A 161 -3.63 1.89 9.00
N TRP A 162 -4.16 1.24 7.98
CA TRP A 162 -5.60 1.09 7.76
C TRP A 162 -6.03 -0.30 8.24
N PRO A 163 -6.78 -0.45 9.34
CA PRO A 163 -6.99 -1.74 10.01
C PRO A 163 -7.65 -2.85 9.17
N ALA A 164 -8.47 -2.46 8.21
CA ALA A 164 -9.15 -3.40 7.31
C ALA A 164 -8.48 -3.46 5.93
N SER A 165 -7.26 -2.95 5.78
CA SER A 165 -6.77 -2.59 4.49
C SER A 165 -5.40 -3.18 4.16
N ASN A 166 -4.96 -2.78 3.08
CA ASN A 166 -3.91 -3.20 2.20
C ASN A 166 -2.68 -2.30 2.30
N ARG A 167 -2.50 -1.48 3.37
CA ARG A 167 -1.38 -0.56 3.48
C ARG A 167 -1.07 -0.14 4.92
N TYR A 168 0.23 0.08 5.15
CA TYR A 168 0.78 0.81 6.28
C TYR A 168 1.95 1.64 5.78
N LEU A 169 2.08 2.87 6.31
CA LEU A 169 3.01 3.87 5.81
C LEU A 169 3.77 4.50 6.99
N TYR A 170 5.04 4.73 6.80
CA TYR A 170 5.88 5.47 7.72
C TYR A 170 5.74 6.98 7.48
N TYR A 171 5.66 7.75 8.56
CA TYR A 171 5.57 9.20 8.53
C TYR A 171 6.51 9.80 9.58
N GLU A 172 7.81 9.72 9.38
CA GLU A 172 8.82 10.25 10.31
C GLU A 172 8.37 10.07 11.77
N SER A 173 8.32 8.83 12.21
CA SER A 173 7.83 8.46 13.53
C SER A 173 8.91 8.69 14.62
N SER A 174 8.81 8.00 15.75
CA SER A 174 9.77 8.12 16.85
C SER A 174 11.05 7.29 16.61
N PRO A 175 12.15 7.58 17.32
CA PRO A 175 13.33 6.71 17.36
C PRO A 175 13.02 5.27 17.77
N PHE A 176 12.03 5.07 18.66
CA PHE A 176 11.59 3.73 19.02
C PHE A 176 10.93 2.99 17.85
N THR A 177 10.14 3.68 17.01
CA THR A 177 9.63 3.10 15.76
C THR A 177 10.78 2.68 14.85
N ASN A 178 11.79 3.53 14.69
CA ASN A 178 12.96 3.23 13.84
C ASN A 178 13.68 1.98 14.33
N LEU A 179 13.89 1.88 15.64
CA LEU A 179 14.49 0.72 16.29
C LEU A 179 13.69 -0.57 16.01
N MET A 180 12.39 -0.56 16.31
CA MET A 180 11.53 -1.74 16.18
C MET A 180 11.30 -2.16 14.72
N CYS A 181 11.39 -1.23 13.80
CA CYS A 181 11.26 -1.49 12.36
C CYS A 181 12.59 -1.83 11.68
N GLY A 182 13.74 -1.74 12.37
CA GLY A 182 15.06 -1.95 11.80
C GLY A 182 15.42 -0.92 10.73
N LEU A 183 15.05 0.35 10.96
CA LEU A 183 15.35 1.47 10.06
C LEU A 183 16.73 2.06 10.40
N GLU A 184 17.67 1.92 9.47
CA GLU A 184 19.01 2.52 9.59
C GLU A 184 19.08 3.88 8.92
N TYR A 185 18.37 4.06 7.81
CA TYR A 185 18.41 5.30 7.05
C TYR A 185 17.01 5.85 6.80
N LEU A 186 16.92 7.19 6.80
CA LEU A 186 15.73 7.94 6.44
C LEU A 186 16.05 8.90 5.30
N ILE A 187 15.18 8.98 4.31
CA ILE A 187 15.27 9.93 3.21
C ILE A 187 14.30 11.07 3.49
N ASP A 188 14.83 12.25 3.72
CA ASP A 188 14.04 13.49 3.84
C ASP A 188 14.13 14.28 2.53
N ARG A 189 12.97 14.64 1.96
CA ARG A 189 12.87 15.39 0.71
C ARG A 189 12.74 16.89 0.90
N ASP A 190 12.47 17.31 2.13
CA ASP A 190 12.26 18.73 2.45
C ASP A 190 13.57 19.45 2.82
N GLY A 191 14.68 18.70 2.88
CA GLY A 191 15.99 19.24 3.28
C GLY A 191 16.07 19.57 4.77
N GLN A 192 15.24 18.97 5.60
CA GLN A 192 15.13 19.29 7.02
C GLN A 192 15.44 18.07 7.90
N GLN A 193 16.51 18.15 8.65
CA GLN A 193 16.79 17.23 9.74
C GLN A 193 16.02 17.69 10.98
N ARG A 194 14.81 17.15 11.22
CA ARG A 194 13.96 17.53 12.37
C ARG A 194 14.40 16.87 13.67
N ASP A 195 14.74 15.58 13.59
CA ASP A 195 15.32 14.85 14.72
C ASP A 195 16.85 14.96 14.68
N THR A 196 17.39 15.91 15.45
CA THR A 196 18.84 16.11 15.60
C THR A 196 19.45 15.28 16.73
N SER A 197 18.63 14.69 17.60
CA SER A 197 19.07 13.83 18.70
C SER A 197 19.44 12.43 18.22
N TYR A 198 18.65 11.85 17.32
CA TYR A 198 18.80 10.44 16.92
C TYR A 198 19.13 10.24 15.45
N THR A 199 19.29 11.32 14.68
CA THR A 199 19.71 11.22 13.28
C THR A 199 20.94 12.08 12.99
N THR A 200 21.72 11.66 11.99
CA THR A 200 22.84 12.43 11.45
C THR A 200 22.77 12.43 9.91
N VAL A 201 23.12 13.56 9.28
CA VAL A 201 23.18 13.64 7.83
C VAL A 201 24.32 12.75 7.31
N ALA A 202 23.99 11.73 6.54
CA ALA A 202 24.94 10.80 5.92
C ALA A 202 25.30 11.24 4.49
N ALA A 203 24.32 11.77 3.73
CA ALA A 203 24.51 12.29 2.37
C ALA A 203 23.44 13.34 2.05
N GLN A 204 23.70 14.14 1.01
CA GLN A 204 22.77 15.13 0.49
C GLN A 204 22.90 15.25 -1.03
N SER A 205 21.76 15.39 -1.72
CA SER A 205 21.68 15.78 -3.12
C SER A 205 20.50 16.72 -3.32
N GLY A 206 20.75 17.91 -3.85
CA GLY A 206 19.73 18.96 -3.91
C GLY A 206 19.12 19.23 -2.52
N ASN A 207 17.81 19.13 -2.43
CA ASN A 207 17.06 19.22 -1.16
C ASN A 207 16.94 17.87 -0.43
N VAL A 208 17.32 16.76 -1.06
CA VAL A 208 17.15 15.43 -0.45
C VAL A 208 18.30 15.14 0.51
N LEU A 209 17.97 14.81 1.74
CA LEU A 209 18.90 14.35 2.77
C LEU A 209 18.77 12.85 2.97
N LEU A 210 19.91 12.17 3.12
CA LEU A 210 19.99 10.83 3.70
C LEU A 210 20.38 10.97 5.17
N LEU A 211 19.50 10.61 6.07
CA LEU A 211 19.72 10.66 7.50
C LEU A 211 20.01 9.25 8.00
N ARG A 212 21.07 9.08 8.81
CA ARG A 212 21.37 7.83 9.47
C ARG A 212 20.80 7.86 10.89
N SER A 213 20.00 6.84 11.24
CA SER A 213 19.44 6.68 12.56
C SER A 213 20.46 6.08 13.54
N ARG A 214 20.61 6.69 14.72
CA ARG A 214 21.36 6.16 15.84
C ARG A 214 20.58 5.05 16.59
N ALA A 215 19.25 5.08 16.47
CA ALA A 215 18.35 4.09 17.04
C ALA A 215 18.16 2.90 16.09
N TYR A 216 19.25 2.19 15.80
CA TYR A 216 19.27 1.03 14.91
C TYR A 216 20.06 -0.12 15.50
N LEU A 217 19.47 -1.31 15.60
CA LEU A 217 20.05 -2.54 16.13
C LEU A 217 19.90 -3.72 15.16
N GLY A 218 20.01 -3.47 13.85
CA GLY A 218 19.85 -4.52 12.85
C GLY A 218 18.39 -4.94 12.63
N LEU A 219 18.20 -6.16 12.11
CA LEU A 219 16.89 -6.74 11.85
C LEU A 219 16.28 -7.45 13.06
N GLY A 220 17.08 -7.70 14.10
CA GLY A 220 16.63 -8.39 15.31
C GLY A 220 17.60 -8.26 16.48
N PHE A 221 17.07 -8.50 17.67
CA PHE A 221 17.81 -8.48 18.94
C PHE A 221 17.06 -9.32 19.97
N VAL A 222 17.69 -9.56 21.13
CA VAL A 222 17.03 -10.21 22.27
C VAL A 222 16.50 -9.12 23.21
N ALA A 223 15.20 -9.17 23.45
CA ALA A 223 14.48 -8.28 24.36
C ALA A 223 14.08 -9.02 25.64
N ASP A 224 13.58 -8.28 26.63
CA ASP A 224 13.02 -8.86 27.85
C ASP A 224 11.87 -9.82 27.49
N PRO A 225 11.75 -10.99 28.16
CA PRO A 225 10.71 -11.99 27.90
C PRO A 225 9.28 -11.44 27.95
N ALA A 226 9.03 -10.40 28.74
CA ALA A 226 7.72 -9.76 28.87
C ALA A 226 7.18 -9.27 27.54
N LEU A 227 8.04 -8.84 26.60
CA LEU A 227 7.62 -8.39 25.27
C LEU A 227 6.82 -9.44 24.51
N GLY A 228 7.06 -10.75 24.76
CA GLY A 228 6.32 -11.84 24.14
C GLY A 228 4.81 -11.85 24.47
N SER A 229 4.42 -11.19 25.55
CA SER A 229 3.03 -11.05 25.96
C SER A 229 2.36 -9.74 25.48
N PHE A 230 3.08 -8.89 24.75
CA PHE A 230 2.50 -7.64 24.22
C PHE A 230 1.36 -7.92 23.25
N VAL A 231 0.26 -7.17 23.46
CA VAL A 231 -0.96 -7.23 22.64
C VAL A 231 -1.31 -5.83 22.17
N ALA A 232 -1.34 -5.63 20.87
CA ALA A 232 -1.77 -4.38 20.26
C ALA A 232 -3.31 -4.30 20.24
N GLU A 233 -3.87 -3.36 20.98
CA GLU A 233 -5.32 -3.14 21.08
C GLU A 233 -5.82 -2.24 19.93
N GLN A 234 -6.87 -2.67 19.22
CA GLN A 234 -7.38 -1.93 18.07
C GLN A 234 -8.44 -0.88 18.44
N ASN A 235 -9.15 -1.08 19.54
CA ASN A 235 -10.30 -0.26 19.92
C ASN A 235 -9.91 1.01 20.72
N VAL A 236 -8.85 0.94 21.50
CA VAL A 236 -8.35 2.05 22.35
C VAL A 236 -6.98 2.47 21.83
N TYR A 237 -6.97 3.03 20.63
CA TYR A 237 -5.72 3.35 19.98
C TYR A 237 -5.13 4.69 20.43
N ASN A 238 -3.99 4.63 21.13
CA ASN A 238 -3.08 5.75 21.34
C ASN A 238 -1.64 5.26 21.13
N PRO A 239 -1.00 5.58 20.00
CA PRO A 239 0.32 5.05 19.66
C PRO A 239 1.43 5.49 20.63
N ILE A 240 1.32 6.62 21.30
CA ILE A 240 2.29 7.04 22.32
C ILE A 240 2.26 6.06 23.49
N LYS A 241 1.06 5.76 24.01
CA LYS A 241 0.89 4.82 25.13
C LYS A 241 1.27 3.40 24.75
N GLU A 242 0.94 2.97 23.52
CA GLU A 242 1.30 1.63 23.06
C GLU A 242 2.81 1.49 22.89
N GLN A 243 3.51 2.53 22.42
CA GLN A 243 4.97 2.53 22.35
C GLN A 243 5.61 2.52 23.74
N GLU A 244 5.07 3.28 24.66
CA GLU A 244 5.54 3.29 26.06
C GLU A 244 5.44 1.91 26.71
N GLU A 245 4.30 1.25 26.56
CA GLU A 245 4.12 -0.11 27.07
C GLU A 245 5.03 -1.12 26.37
N MET A 246 5.14 -1.03 25.05
CA MET A 246 6.02 -1.92 24.28
C MET A 246 7.49 -1.71 24.65
N PHE A 247 7.93 -0.46 24.84
CA PHE A 247 9.29 -0.12 25.29
C PHE A 247 9.57 -0.69 26.68
N ARG A 248 8.65 -0.48 27.62
CA ARG A 248 8.74 -1.03 28.98
C ARG A 248 8.87 -2.55 28.95
N MET A 249 8.03 -3.22 28.16
CA MET A 249 8.07 -4.69 28.02
C MET A 249 9.32 -5.18 27.29
N ALA A 250 9.85 -4.42 26.32
CA ALA A 250 11.05 -4.80 25.58
C ALA A 250 12.32 -4.65 26.41
N THR A 251 12.38 -3.62 27.26
CA THR A 251 13.58 -3.25 28.00
C THR A 251 13.55 -3.65 29.47
N GLY A 252 12.36 -3.93 30.05
CA GLY A 252 12.17 -4.15 31.48
C GLY A 252 12.47 -2.89 32.32
N LEU A 253 12.43 -1.69 31.73
CA LEU A 253 12.55 -0.41 32.43
C LEU A 253 11.17 0.10 32.79
N ASP A 254 10.98 0.53 34.04
CA ASP A 254 9.70 1.05 34.51
C ASP A 254 9.58 2.58 34.36
N ASP A 255 10.68 3.27 34.00
CA ASP A 255 10.68 4.71 33.78
C ASP A 255 9.91 5.05 32.50
N ALA A 256 9.14 6.15 32.54
CA ALA A 256 8.32 6.60 31.43
C ALA A 256 9.17 7.05 30.24
N LEU A 257 8.90 6.45 29.07
CA LEU A 257 9.55 6.84 27.81
C LEU A 257 9.12 8.23 27.35
N TYR A 258 7.87 8.60 27.63
CA TYR A 258 7.28 9.86 27.19
C TYR A 258 6.73 10.67 28.35
N THR A 259 6.92 11.99 28.28
CA THR A 259 6.29 12.95 29.18
C THR A 259 5.21 13.72 28.38
N HIS A 260 3.93 13.50 28.69
CA HIS A 260 2.83 14.18 28.01
C HIS A 260 2.78 15.68 28.36
N LEU A 261 2.70 16.49 27.31
CA LEU A 261 2.59 17.95 27.50
C LEU A 261 1.12 18.36 27.68
N LYS A 262 0.90 19.41 28.45
CA LYS A 262 -0.40 20.08 28.55
C LYS A 262 -0.36 21.31 27.65
N TYR A 263 -1.47 21.62 27.01
CA TYR A 263 -1.58 22.84 26.21
C TYR A 263 -1.51 24.08 27.13
N ASP A 264 -0.92 25.14 26.59
CA ASP A 264 -0.84 26.45 27.25
C ASP A 264 -1.93 27.38 26.75
N THR A 265 -2.13 27.44 25.45
CA THR A 265 -3.16 28.30 24.83
C THR A 265 -4.01 27.57 23.82
N LEU A 266 -5.27 27.97 23.76
CA LEU A 266 -6.23 27.58 22.72
C LEU A 266 -6.67 28.86 22.03
N GLU A 267 -6.46 28.94 20.71
CA GLU A 267 -6.81 30.12 19.93
C GLU A 267 -7.76 29.73 18.80
N ALA A 268 -8.80 30.51 18.62
CA ALA A 268 -9.77 30.37 17.57
C ALA A 268 -10.23 31.76 17.11
N PRO A 269 -10.64 31.96 15.85
CA PRO A 269 -11.27 33.19 15.37
C PRO A 269 -12.54 33.50 16.17
N GLU A 270 -12.98 34.77 16.14
CA GLU A 270 -14.11 35.29 16.93
C GLU A 270 -15.45 34.51 16.64
N ALA A 271 -15.60 33.98 15.43
CA ALA A 271 -16.75 33.18 15.04
C ALA A 271 -16.64 31.67 15.42
N CYS A 272 -15.56 31.27 16.09
CA CYS A 272 -15.29 29.89 16.45
C CYS A 272 -15.17 29.72 17.95
N ASP A 273 -15.70 28.60 18.46
CA ASP A 273 -15.52 28.18 19.85
C ASP A 273 -14.62 26.93 19.86
N LEU A 274 -13.50 26.99 20.60
CA LEU A 274 -12.56 25.86 20.79
C LEU A 274 -12.39 25.62 22.28
N ARG A 275 -12.73 24.45 22.76
CA ARG A 275 -12.65 24.08 24.17
C ARG A 275 -11.99 22.74 24.39
N ALA A 276 -11.20 22.63 25.43
CA ALA A 276 -10.76 21.33 25.93
C ALA A 276 -11.97 20.55 26.46
N SER A 277 -12.09 19.30 26.04
CA SER A 277 -13.13 18.37 26.49
C SER A 277 -12.51 17.24 27.32
N GLY A 278 -13.04 17.01 28.50
CA GLY A 278 -12.51 16.02 29.44
C GLY A 278 -11.33 16.51 30.29
N THR A 279 -10.83 15.63 31.14
CA THR A 279 -9.78 15.93 32.13
C THR A 279 -8.37 15.61 31.64
N SER A 280 -8.23 14.90 30.52
CA SER A 280 -6.94 14.42 30.00
C SER A 280 -6.13 15.50 29.26
N GLY A 281 -6.76 16.64 28.88
CA GLY A 281 -6.10 17.67 28.07
C GLY A 281 -5.73 17.24 26.64
N THR A 282 -6.25 16.10 26.17
CA THR A 282 -5.95 15.54 24.83
C THR A 282 -7.15 15.51 23.89
N GLN A 283 -8.30 16.00 24.36
CA GLN A 283 -9.53 16.06 23.58
C GLN A 283 -10.04 17.49 23.54
N TYR A 284 -10.44 17.93 22.35
CA TYR A 284 -10.94 19.27 22.13
C TYR A 284 -12.22 19.18 21.30
N SER A 285 -13.20 20.05 21.60
CA SER A 285 -14.40 20.25 20.79
C SER A 285 -14.35 21.63 20.17
N TYR A 286 -14.84 21.74 18.95
CA TYR A 286 -14.97 23.04 18.28
C TYR A 286 -16.33 23.19 17.63
N SER A 287 -16.79 24.42 17.50
CA SER A 287 -17.92 24.79 16.67
C SER A 287 -17.64 26.11 15.95
N THR A 288 -18.04 26.23 14.69
CA THR A 288 -17.87 27.40 13.85
C THR A 288 -19.26 27.92 13.44
N GLN A 289 -19.51 29.23 13.57
CA GLN A 289 -20.84 29.80 13.41
C GLN A 289 -21.11 30.37 12.02
N ASP A 290 -20.09 30.70 11.24
CA ASP A 290 -20.24 31.41 9.98
C ASP A 290 -20.02 30.51 8.74
N ALA A 291 -20.65 30.89 7.62
CA ALA A 291 -20.79 30.04 6.44
C ALA A 291 -19.81 30.33 5.29
N ASP A 292 -18.98 31.37 5.39
CA ASP A 292 -18.18 31.87 4.27
C ASP A 292 -16.66 31.92 4.56
N GLY A 293 -15.99 30.76 4.65
CA GLY A 293 -14.53 30.71 4.70
C GLY A 293 -13.95 29.48 5.41
N GLN A 294 -12.66 29.45 5.57
CA GLN A 294 -11.94 28.48 6.41
C GLN A 294 -11.42 29.20 7.65
N SER A 295 -11.72 28.65 8.82
CA SER A 295 -11.19 29.09 10.09
C SER A 295 -10.02 28.23 10.51
N GLU A 296 -9.03 28.81 11.17
CA GLU A 296 -7.89 28.07 11.71
C GLU A 296 -7.99 28.03 13.23
N LEU A 297 -7.91 26.82 13.78
CA LEU A 297 -7.87 26.58 15.21
C LEU A 297 -6.44 26.23 15.61
N SER A 298 -5.90 26.89 16.64
CA SER A 298 -4.54 26.70 17.09
C SER A 298 -4.48 26.18 18.53
N ILE A 299 -3.64 25.19 18.77
CA ILE A 299 -3.35 24.61 20.08
C ILE A 299 -1.85 24.73 20.31
N SER A 300 -1.44 25.46 21.33
CA SER A 300 -0.04 25.76 21.59
C SER A 300 0.46 25.12 22.88
N TYR A 301 1.72 24.74 22.88
CA TYR A 301 2.47 24.12 23.97
C TYR A 301 3.77 24.85 24.16
N VAL A 302 4.13 25.18 25.40
CA VAL A 302 5.48 25.63 25.76
C VAL A 302 6.33 24.43 26.14
N VAL A 303 7.48 24.30 25.48
CA VAL A 303 8.39 23.17 25.67
C VAL A 303 9.13 23.33 27.02
N PRO A 304 9.04 22.35 27.92
CA PRO A 304 9.60 22.50 29.26
C PRO A 304 11.12 22.33 29.33
N GLN A 305 11.70 21.51 28.45
CA GLN A 305 13.14 21.23 28.37
C GLN A 305 13.55 20.92 26.91
N ASP A 306 14.87 20.92 26.66
CA ASP A 306 15.38 20.55 25.33
C ASP A 306 15.09 19.08 25.03
N GLY A 307 14.46 18.76 23.88
CA GLY A 307 14.15 17.37 23.57
C GLY A 307 13.38 17.17 22.26
N LEU A 308 13.20 15.91 21.92
CA LEU A 308 12.41 15.46 20.78
C LEU A 308 10.93 15.40 21.16
N LEU A 309 10.10 16.12 20.42
CA LEU A 309 8.65 16.05 20.56
C LEU A 309 8.04 15.12 19.53
N VAL A 310 7.07 14.34 19.99
CA VAL A 310 6.22 13.49 19.15
C VAL A 310 4.76 13.85 19.36
N ALA A 311 3.95 13.60 18.34
CA ALA A 311 2.52 13.84 18.44
C ALA A 311 1.70 12.72 17.79
N THR A 312 0.49 12.55 18.28
CA THR A 312 -0.56 11.79 17.59
C THR A 312 -1.83 12.61 17.58
N THR A 313 -2.50 12.67 16.43
CA THR A 313 -3.71 13.48 16.31
C THR A 313 -4.73 12.85 15.38
N LYS A 314 -5.99 13.26 15.56
CA LYS A 314 -7.10 12.97 14.67
C LYS A 314 -8.10 14.11 14.76
N SER A 315 -8.53 14.64 13.62
CA SER A 315 -9.62 15.61 13.52
C SER A 315 -10.82 14.97 12.84
N SER A 316 -12.02 15.36 13.25
CA SER A 316 -13.27 14.95 12.59
C SER A 316 -13.59 15.81 11.36
N GLY A 317 -12.86 16.90 11.15
CA GLY A 317 -13.04 17.84 10.06
C GLY A 317 -11.98 17.70 8.97
N ASN A 318 -11.22 18.77 8.74
CA ASN A 318 -10.13 18.77 7.76
C ASN A 318 -8.96 17.91 8.23
N TYR A 319 -8.24 17.33 7.27
CA TYR A 319 -7.13 16.41 7.54
C TYR A 319 -5.74 17.06 7.44
N ASP A 320 -5.65 18.36 7.22
CA ASP A 320 -4.37 19.06 7.18
C ASP A 320 -4.03 19.65 8.55
N LEU A 321 -2.81 19.43 8.98
CA LEU A 321 -2.25 19.96 10.22
C LEU A 321 -0.99 20.75 9.87
N THR A 322 -0.91 22.01 10.29
CA THR A 322 0.31 22.80 10.17
C THR A 322 0.98 22.98 11.54
N VAL A 323 2.28 22.76 11.57
CA VAL A 323 3.11 22.88 12.79
C VAL A 323 3.98 24.12 12.69
N TYR A 324 4.01 24.91 13.77
CA TYR A 324 4.83 26.10 13.90
C TYR A 324 5.76 26.01 15.11
N ARG A 325 6.95 26.61 15.01
CA ARG A 325 7.87 26.89 16.13
C ARG A 325 8.00 28.38 16.28
N ASN A 326 7.67 28.93 17.45
CA ASN A 326 7.78 30.36 17.74
C ASN A 326 7.13 31.24 16.67
N GLY A 327 6.01 30.79 16.06
CA GLY A 327 5.31 31.47 14.99
C GLY A 327 5.87 31.21 13.57
N GLU A 328 7.01 30.54 13.43
CA GLU A 328 7.56 30.15 12.13
C GLU A 328 7.02 28.78 11.71
N ARG A 329 6.52 28.68 10.49
CA ARG A 329 6.00 27.40 9.94
C ARG A 329 7.12 26.39 9.73
N LEU A 330 6.96 25.21 10.33
CA LEU A 330 7.88 24.09 10.11
C LEU A 330 7.43 23.22 8.93
N PHE A 331 6.22 22.65 9.01
CA PHE A 331 5.69 21.76 7.96
C PHE A 331 4.17 21.67 8.05
N THR A 332 3.57 21.12 7.00
CA THR A 332 2.17 20.69 6.99
C THR A 332 2.09 19.18 6.78
N ARG A 333 1.15 18.51 7.46
CA ARG A 333 0.97 17.06 7.39
C ARG A 333 -0.49 16.69 7.26
N ASN A 334 -0.79 15.72 6.40
CA ASN A 334 -2.12 15.14 6.31
C ASN A 334 -2.32 14.11 7.42
N ILE A 335 -3.37 14.29 8.24
CA ILE A 335 -3.69 13.48 9.42
C ILE A 335 -4.93 12.60 9.23
N LYS A 336 -5.28 12.29 7.98
CA LYS A 336 -6.45 11.43 7.65
C LYS A 336 -6.42 10.09 8.40
N VAL A 337 -5.22 9.55 8.58
CA VAL A 337 -5.01 8.32 9.34
C VAL A 337 -4.18 8.65 10.58
N ARG A 338 -4.72 8.29 11.74
CA ARG A 338 -4.02 8.50 13.01
C ARG A 338 -2.74 7.67 13.03
N CYS A 339 -1.62 8.36 13.25
CA CYS A 339 -0.30 7.78 13.43
C CYS A 339 0.47 8.57 14.48
N LEU A 340 1.62 8.09 14.86
CA LEU A 340 2.59 8.87 15.63
C LEU A 340 3.57 9.51 14.65
N PHE A 341 3.89 10.78 14.85
CA PHE A 341 4.88 11.48 14.04
C PHE A 341 5.74 12.41 14.89
N SER A 342 6.97 12.61 14.46
CA SER A 342 7.89 13.54 15.07
C SER A 342 7.50 14.99 14.73
N LEU A 343 7.54 15.85 15.74
CA LEU A 343 7.49 17.30 15.56
C LEU A 343 8.89 17.88 15.37
N GLY A 344 9.93 17.14 15.74
CA GLY A 344 11.33 17.53 15.74
C GLY A 344 11.88 17.83 17.14
N CYS A 345 13.16 18.23 17.19
CA CYS A 345 13.82 18.65 18.41
C CYS A 345 13.56 20.14 18.68
N PHE A 346 13.22 20.47 19.92
CA PHE A 346 12.91 21.81 20.38
C PHE A 346 13.78 22.16 21.58
N ASN A 347 13.93 23.48 21.84
CA ASN A 347 14.61 23.96 23.01
C ASN A 347 13.59 24.33 24.11
N ALA A 348 14.03 24.29 25.36
CA ALA A 348 13.23 24.78 26.50
C ALA A 348 12.78 26.22 26.25
N GLY A 349 11.49 26.47 26.45
CA GLY A 349 10.87 27.77 26.20
C GLY A 349 10.38 28.01 24.78
N ASP A 350 10.68 27.13 23.81
CA ASP A 350 10.05 27.19 22.48
C ASP A 350 8.53 27.00 22.60
N THR A 351 7.79 27.69 21.77
CA THR A 351 6.34 27.48 21.60
C THR A 351 6.08 26.66 20.34
N VAL A 352 5.44 25.50 20.52
CA VAL A 352 4.97 24.65 19.44
C VAL A 352 3.48 24.88 19.26
N THR A 353 3.07 25.31 18.06
CA THR A 353 1.66 25.55 17.72
C THR A 353 1.22 24.60 16.63
N LEU A 354 0.13 23.88 16.90
CA LEU A 354 -0.50 22.98 15.93
C LEU A 354 -1.82 23.62 15.47
N THR A 355 -1.90 23.91 14.15
CA THR A 355 -3.02 24.63 13.56
C THR A 355 -3.84 23.69 12.67
N TYR A 356 -5.16 23.72 12.85
CA TYR A 356 -6.13 22.93 12.15
C TYR A 356 -7.07 23.81 11.34
N PRO A 357 -7.07 23.75 10.01
CA PRO A 357 -8.09 24.40 9.22
C PRO A 357 -9.43 23.67 9.41
N VAL A 358 -10.49 24.39 9.67
CA VAL A 358 -11.84 23.85 9.85
C VAL A 358 -12.80 24.58 8.94
N ALA A 359 -13.72 23.84 8.34
CA ALA A 359 -14.77 24.41 7.50
C ALA A 359 -15.82 25.10 8.38
N GLU A 360 -16.31 26.23 7.92
CA GLU A 360 -17.33 27.02 8.61
C GLU A 360 -18.67 26.30 8.71
N GLY A 361 -19.47 26.67 9.73
CA GLY A 361 -20.74 26.03 10.02
C GLY A 361 -20.64 24.57 10.43
N LYS A 362 -19.45 24.11 10.90
CA LYS A 362 -19.19 22.73 11.33
C LYS A 362 -18.92 22.65 12.83
N GLU A 363 -19.36 21.53 13.38
CA GLU A 363 -18.96 21.10 14.73
C GLU A 363 -18.08 19.86 14.61
N GLY A 364 -17.14 19.72 15.53
CA GLY A 364 -16.29 18.55 15.51
C GLY A 364 -15.41 18.40 16.72
N THR A 365 -14.55 17.41 16.65
CA THR A 365 -13.60 17.08 17.71
C THR A 365 -12.19 16.94 17.15
N ILE A 366 -11.22 17.35 17.96
CA ILE A 366 -9.81 17.12 17.73
C ILE A 366 -9.31 16.28 18.92
N SER A 367 -8.67 15.16 18.63
CA SER A 367 -7.87 14.40 19.59
C SER A 367 -6.42 14.72 19.29
N LEU A 368 -5.69 15.28 20.23
CA LEU A 368 -4.28 15.64 20.10
C LEU A 368 -3.55 15.25 21.37
N ASP A 369 -2.49 14.48 21.23
CA ASP A 369 -1.60 14.10 22.32
C ASP A 369 -0.18 14.46 21.88
N VAL A 370 0.48 15.35 22.60
CA VAL A 370 1.85 15.78 22.36
C VAL A 370 2.69 15.34 23.55
N ALA A 371 3.80 14.69 23.26
CA ALA A 371 4.69 14.20 24.30
C ALA A 371 6.15 14.45 23.94
N GLU A 372 6.94 14.67 24.95
CA GLU A 372 8.38 14.76 24.88
C GLU A 372 8.99 13.40 25.16
N GLN A 373 9.95 12.97 24.36
CA GLN A 373 10.70 11.74 24.58
C GLN A 373 11.73 11.97 25.70
N ASN A 374 11.78 11.05 26.65
CA ASN A 374 12.83 11.02 27.65
C ASN A 374 14.07 10.33 27.08
N ASP A 375 14.98 11.13 26.55
CA ASP A 375 16.19 10.63 25.87
C ASP A 375 17.07 9.76 26.80
N ALA A 376 17.13 10.08 28.10
CA ALA A 376 17.92 9.29 29.05
C ALA A 376 17.33 7.88 29.24
N VAL A 377 16.01 7.76 29.31
CA VAL A 377 15.30 6.48 29.41
C VAL A 377 15.42 5.70 28.10
N PHE A 378 15.25 6.38 26.97
CA PHE A 378 15.40 5.73 25.65
C PHE A 378 16.82 5.21 25.43
N ASP A 379 17.87 6.02 25.74
CA ASP A 379 19.27 5.62 25.61
C ASP A 379 19.64 4.47 26.56
N ALA A 380 19.08 4.43 27.76
CA ALA A 380 19.23 3.31 28.69
C ALA A 380 18.63 2.01 28.11
N GLY A 381 17.41 2.09 27.55
CA GLY A 381 16.76 0.95 26.89
C GLY A 381 17.52 0.50 25.65
N LEU A 382 17.92 1.43 24.79
CA LEU A 382 18.74 1.14 23.60
C LEU A 382 20.05 0.44 23.97
N SER A 383 20.73 0.93 25.02
CA SER A 383 21.95 0.31 25.56
C SER A 383 21.70 -1.09 26.06
N ARG A 384 20.55 -1.37 26.69
CA ARG A 384 20.19 -2.72 27.16
C ARG A 384 19.95 -3.66 25.98
N LEU A 385 19.16 -3.27 24.99
CA LEU A 385 18.85 -4.07 23.81
C LEU A 385 20.08 -4.30 22.92
N SER A 386 21.02 -3.36 22.87
CA SER A 386 22.25 -3.45 22.08
C SER A 386 23.23 -4.54 22.55
N ARG A 387 23.01 -5.10 23.75
CA ARG A 387 23.87 -6.19 24.29
C ARG A 387 23.71 -7.50 23.54
N SER A 388 22.57 -7.73 22.90
CA SER A 388 22.22 -9.00 22.27
C SER A 388 21.58 -8.78 20.90
N VAL A 389 22.37 -8.23 19.98
CA VAL A 389 21.94 -7.95 18.58
C VAL A 389 22.18 -9.16 17.70
N TRP A 390 21.26 -9.42 16.81
CA TRP A 390 21.41 -10.44 15.77
C TRP A 390 22.32 -9.94 14.65
N ASN A 391 23.51 -10.50 14.56
CA ASN A 391 24.47 -10.20 13.52
C ASN A 391 24.19 -11.09 12.30
N VAL A 392 23.43 -10.55 11.35
CA VAL A 392 23.06 -11.23 10.10
C VAL A 392 24.29 -11.31 9.20
N THR A 393 24.65 -12.53 8.79
CA THR A 393 25.79 -12.81 7.91
C THR A 393 25.38 -13.28 6.53
N GLU A 394 24.16 -13.80 6.39
CA GLU A 394 23.55 -14.18 5.12
C GLU A 394 22.16 -13.56 5.03
N ASP A 395 21.90 -12.83 3.96
CA ASP A 395 20.64 -12.15 3.70
C ASP A 395 20.26 -12.32 2.22
N THR A 396 19.32 -13.23 1.97
CA THR A 396 18.77 -13.51 0.64
C THR A 396 17.26 -13.27 0.65
N ASP A 397 16.61 -13.33 -0.52
CA ASP A 397 15.15 -13.14 -0.64
C ASP A 397 14.32 -14.17 0.16
N THR A 398 14.91 -15.32 0.53
CA THR A 398 14.20 -16.43 1.17
C THR A 398 14.91 -17.01 2.38
N SER A 399 16.08 -16.52 2.73
CA SER A 399 16.89 -17.02 3.85
C SER A 399 17.64 -15.88 4.51
N LEU A 400 17.58 -15.86 5.83
CA LEU A 400 18.36 -14.99 6.68
C LEU A 400 19.09 -15.87 7.70
N SER A 401 20.41 -15.69 7.86
CA SER A 401 21.19 -16.42 8.84
C SER A 401 22.18 -15.50 9.53
N GLY A 402 22.43 -15.76 10.82
CA GLY A 402 23.35 -14.95 11.61
C GLY A 402 23.52 -15.48 13.01
N THR A 403 24.37 -14.80 13.78
CA THR A 403 24.66 -15.15 15.17
C THR A 403 24.12 -14.11 16.13
N VAL A 404 23.73 -14.54 17.31
CA VAL A 404 23.35 -13.68 18.42
C VAL A 404 23.99 -14.20 19.71
N ASP A 405 24.54 -13.29 20.49
CA ASP A 405 25.04 -13.58 21.84
C ASP A 405 24.00 -13.04 22.84
N ALA A 406 23.16 -13.94 23.34
CA ALA A 406 22.10 -13.58 24.27
C ALA A 406 22.68 -13.46 25.67
N ALA A 407 22.74 -12.24 26.20
CA ALA A 407 23.28 -11.98 27.53
C ALA A 407 22.46 -12.65 28.66
N GLU A 408 21.15 -12.77 28.45
CA GLU A 408 20.17 -13.35 29.39
C GLU A 408 19.11 -14.11 28.59
N ASP A 409 18.32 -14.96 29.27
CA ASP A 409 17.12 -15.55 28.67
C ASP A 409 16.15 -14.44 28.26
N GLY A 410 15.65 -14.47 27.02
CA GLY A 410 14.83 -13.40 26.51
C GLY A 410 13.90 -13.79 25.36
N LEU A 411 13.28 -12.79 24.76
CA LEU A 411 12.55 -12.92 23.52
C LEU A 411 13.45 -12.48 22.35
N PHE A 412 13.80 -13.39 21.47
CA PHE A 412 14.38 -13.02 20.19
C PHE A 412 13.30 -12.34 19.34
N TYR A 413 13.48 -11.06 19.13
CA TYR A 413 12.58 -10.20 18.35
C TYR A 413 13.20 -9.93 16.99
N THR A 414 12.37 -9.94 15.94
CA THR A 414 12.75 -9.44 14.63
C THR A 414 11.74 -8.41 14.11
N SER A 415 12.20 -7.50 13.29
CA SER A 415 11.34 -6.55 12.54
C SER A 415 10.69 -7.18 11.30
N ILE A 416 10.70 -8.50 11.15
CA ILE A 416 10.21 -9.23 9.98
C ILE A 416 8.77 -9.66 10.23
N PRO A 417 7.81 -9.22 9.37
CA PRO A 417 6.43 -9.66 9.47
C PRO A 417 6.32 -11.20 9.40
N TYR A 418 5.55 -11.76 10.31
CA TYR A 418 5.31 -13.19 10.32
C TYR A 418 4.29 -13.60 9.27
N GLU A 419 4.62 -14.62 8.48
CA GLU A 419 3.74 -15.32 7.54
C GLU A 419 3.93 -16.84 7.64
N ASN A 420 2.89 -17.60 7.26
CA ASN A 420 2.87 -19.08 7.36
C ASN A 420 3.99 -19.80 6.59
N GLY A 421 4.72 -19.10 5.73
CA GLY A 421 5.85 -19.65 4.98
C GLY A 421 7.18 -19.65 5.72
N TRP A 422 7.28 -18.91 6.83
CA TRP A 422 8.50 -18.81 7.61
C TRP A 422 8.72 -20.03 8.50
N ARG A 423 9.99 -20.45 8.61
CA ARG A 423 10.51 -21.41 9.57
C ARG A 423 11.73 -20.82 10.23
N ALA A 424 11.84 -21.01 11.54
CA ALA A 424 12.98 -20.57 12.34
C ALA A 424 13.78 -21.77 12.83
N TYR A 425 15.08 -21.63 12.82
CA TYR A 425 16.02 -22.62 13.36
C TYR A 425 16.96 -21.93 14.33
N VAL A 426 17.21 -22.55 15.46
CA VAL A 426 18.25 -22.16 16.42
C VAL A 426 19.21 -23.33 16.57
N ASP A 427 20.49 -23.06 16.31
CA ASP A 427 21.57 -24.09 16.35
C ASP A 427 21.24 -25.32 15.48
N GLY A 428 20.56 -25.09 14.33
CA GLY A 428 20.14 -26.13 13.40
C GLY A 428 18.87 -26.89 13.78
N VAL A 429 18.27 -26.60 14.95
CA VAL A 429 17.01 -27.21 15.41
C VAL A 429 15.82 -26.30 15.03
N GLU A 430 14.83 -26.85 14.32
CA GLU A 430 13.60 -26.11 13.99
C GLU A 430 12.80 -25.77 15.24
N ILE A 431 12.43 -24.50 15.39
CA ILE A 431 11.61 -24.01 16.50
C ILE A 431 10.21 -23.71 15.99
N PRO A 432 9.16 -24.13 16.71
CA PRO A 432 7.80 -23.76 16.35
C PRO A 432 7.61 -22.26 16.56
N LEU A 433 7.24 -21.55 15.49
CA LEU A 433 6.77 -20.18 15.60
C LEU A 433 5.33 -20.21 16.14
N ALA A 434 5.14 -19.63 17.33
CA ALA A 434 3.85 -19.69 18.01
C ALA A 434 2.80 -18.88 17.24
N GLN A 435 1.68 -19.52 16.95
CA GLN A 435 0.49 -18.88 16.39
C GLN A 435 -0.70 -19.10 17.27
N THR A 436 -1.48 -18.06 17.50
CA THR A 436 -2.84 -18.24 17.96
C THR A 436 -3.76 -18.44 16.75
N ALA A 437 -4.55 -19.50 16.77
CA ALA A 437 -5.44 -19.89 15.66
C ALA A 437 -6.50 -18.82 15.32
N SER A 438 -6.75 -17.86 16.20
CA SER A 438 -7.75 -16.82 16.03
C SER A 438 -7.17 -15.44 16.33
N ALA A 439 -6.81 -14.69 15.27
CA ALA A 439 -6.65 -13.25 15.43
C ALA A 439 -8.06 -12.65 15.60
N SER A 440 -8.37 -12.11 16.78
CA SER A 440 -9.57 -11.29 16.93
C SER A 440 -9.46 -10.05 16.05
N SER A 441 -10.59 -9.48 15.64
CA SER A 441 -10.56 -8.18 14.94
C SER A 441 -10.13 -7.04 15.88
N GLU A 442 -10.09 -7.29 17.18
CA GLU A 442 -9.92 -6.29 18.23
C GLU A 442 -8.51 -6.20 18.79
N SER A 443 -7.70 -7.26 18.68
CA SER A 443 -6.33 -7.29 19.19
C SER A 443 -5.40 -8.18 18.38
N VAL A 444 -4.10 -7.88 18.38
CA VAL A 444 -3.06 -8.67 17.72
C VAL A 444 -1.88 -8.85 18.68
N ARG A 445 -1.45 -10.09 18.90
CA ARG A 445 -0.23 -10.38 19.66
C ARG A 445 1.00 -10.06 18.82
N LEU A 446 2.06 -9.61 19.47
CA LEU A 446 3.34 -9.35 18.82
C LEU A 446 3.85 -10.59 18.04
N THR A 447 3.81 -11.78 18.64
CA THR A 447 4.29 -13.03 18.04
C THR A 447 3.42 -13.51 16.85
N ASP A 448 2.21 -12.98 16.69
CA ASP A 448 1.37 -13.23 15.51
C ASP A 448 1.68 -12.24 14.37
N ALA A 449 2.29 -11.11 14.69
CA ALA A 449 2.57 -10.03 13.74
C ALA A 449 3.99 -10.07 13.18
N VAL A 450 4.97 -10.39 14.02
CA VAL A 450 6.39 -10.47 13.65
C VAL A 450 6.97 -11.81 14.06
N ILE A 451 8.11 -12.17 13.47
CA ILE A 451 8.84 -13.35 13.89
C ILE A 451 9.52 -13.04 15.23
N ALA A 452 9.05 -13.69 16.28
CA ALA A 452 9.62 -13.61 17.62
C ALA A 452 9.41 -14.93 18.38
N PHE A 453 10.41 -15.34 19.15
CA PHE A 453 10.38 -16.59 19.91
C PHE A 453 11.32 -16.52 21.13
N PRO A 454 11.07 -17.28 22.19
CA PRO A 454 11.97 -17.36 23.33
C PRO A 454 13.36 -17.87 22.94
N LEU A 455 14.40 -17.27 23.49
CA LEU A 455 15.80 -17.67 23.32
C LEU A 455 16.49 -17.71 24.68
N THR A 456 17.25 -18.75 24.93
CA THR A 456 18.04 -18.89 26.16
C THR A 456 19.30 -18.03 26.12
N ALA A 457 19.89 -17.75 27.26
CA ALA A 457 21.20 -17.10 27.34
C ALA A 457 22.30 -17.95 26.67
N GLY A 458 23.23 -17.29 26.00
CA GLY A 458 24.35 -17.92 25.31
C GLY A 458 24.49 -17.49 23.86
N GLN A 459 25.49 -18.09 23.20
CA GLN A 459 25.73 -17.83 21.78
C GLN A 459 24.92 -18.81 20.92
N HIS A 460 24.14 -18.27 20.01
CA HIS A 460 23.27 -19.03 19.13
C HIS A 460 23.44 -18.63 17.66
N THR A 461 23.25 -19.62 16.78
CA THR A 461 23.05 -19.38 15.35
C THR A 461 21.57 -19.41 15.05
N VAL A 462 21.03 -18.30 14.56
CA VAL A 462 19.61 -18.18 14.18
C VAL A 462 19.49 -18.14 12.67
N GLU A 463 18.62 -19.00 12.12
CA GLU A 463 18.32 -19.04 10.70
C GLU A 463 16.81 -18.95 10.48
N LEU A 464 16.40 -18.11 9.55
CA LEU A 464 15.01 -17.95 9.09
C LEU A 464 14.94 -18.33 7.62
N ARG A 465 14.04 -19.27 7.27
CA ARG A 465 13.80 -19.71 5.89
C ARG A 465 12.35 -19.50 5.51
N TYR A 466 12.13 -18.93 4.33
CA TYR A 466 10.80 -18.71 3.79
C TYR A 466 10.52 -19.64 2.61
N THR A 467 9.35 -20.25 2.63
CA THR A 467 8.81 -20.98 1.48
C THR A 467 7.36 -20.58 1.29
N ALA A 468 7.03 -20.03 0.12
CA ALA A 468 5.66 -19.59 -0.15
C ALA A 468 4.64 -20.72 0.06
N PRO A 469 3.60 -20.51 0.88
CA PRO A 469 2.56 -21.52 1.11
C PRO A 469 1.92 -21.98 -0.19
N GLY A 470 1.77 -23.29 -0.34
CA GLY A 470 1.18 -23.89 -1.55
C GLY A 470 2.12 -24.05 -2.75
N LEU A 471 3.34 -23.48 -2.72
CA LEU A 471 4.29 -23.58 -3.84
C LEU A 471 4.57 -25.02 -4.25
N LYS A 472 4.92 -25.89 -3.27
CA LYS A 472 5.20 -27.31 -3.53
C LYS A 472 3.98 -28.05 -4.07
N THR A 473 2.81 -27.82 -3.46
CA THR A 473 1.54 -28.44 -3.89
C THR A 473 1.16 -27.96 -5.29
N GLY A 474 1.27 -26.67 -5.56
CA GLY A 474 1.01 -26.09 -6.88
C GLY A 474 1.96 -26.62 -7.95
N ALA A 475 3.24 -26.76 -7.64
CA ALA A 475 4.23 -27.33 -8.57
C ALA A 475 3.90 -28.80 -8.91
N ILE A 476 3.50 -29.60 -7.91
CA ILE A 476 3.08 -31.00 -8.12
C ILE A 476 1.85 -31.06 -9.01
N ILE A 477 0.80 -30.28 -8.71
CA ILE A 477 -0.43 -30.22 -9.50
C ILE A 477 -0.12 -29.80 -10.93
N SER A 478 0.69 -28.77 -11.12
CA SER A 478 1.10 -28.29 -12.46
C SER A 478 1.89 -29.33 -13.21
N GLY A 479 2.83 -30.01 -12.55
CA GLY A 479 3.62 -31.10 -13.16
C GLY A 479 2.76 -32.29 -13.58
N VAL A 480 1.84 -32.72 -12.73
CA VAL A 480 0.88 -33.80 -13.04
C VAL A 480 -0.04 -33.39 -14.19
N SER A 481 -0.58 -32.16 -14.16
CA SER A 481 -1.45 -31.64 -15.22
C SER A 481 -0.73 -31.54 -16.56
N LEU A 482 0.52 -31.08 -16.56
CA LEU A 482 1.35 -31.03 -17.75
C LEU A 482 1.64 -32.45 -18.28
N GLY A 483 1.98 -33.40 -17.40
CA GLY A 483 2.19 -34.80 -17.76
C GLY A 483 0.96 -35.43 -18.39
N LEU A 484 -0.22 -35.23 -17.79
CA LEU A 484 -1.50 -35.69 -18.33
C LEU A 484 -1.82 -35.02 -19.67
N PHE A 485 -1.57 -33.72 -19.80
CA PHE A 485 -1.75 -33.01 -21.07
C PHE A 485 -0.85 -33.58 -22.19
N LEU A 486 0.43 -33.80 -21.89
CA LEU A 486 1.36 -34.40 -22.87
C LEU A 486 0.98 -35.82 -23.23
N LEU A 487 0.59 -36.63 -22.24
CA LEU A 487 0.10 -38.00 -22.48
C LEU A 487 -1.15 -38.00 -23.37
N LEU A 488 -2.11 -37.14 -23.05
CA LEU A 488 -3.32 -36.97 -23.85
C LEU A 488 -2.99 -36.51 -25.29
N ALA A 489 -2.10 -35.52 -25.42
CA ALA A 489 -1.64 -35.05 -26.72
C ALA A 489 -0.98 -36.16 -27.57
N LEU A 490 -0.17 -37.03 -26.93
CA LEU A 490 0.45 -38.20 -27.57
C LEU A 490 -0.58 -39.25 -27.97
N LEU A 491 -1.55 -39.56 -27.10
CA LEU A 491 -2.63 -40.50 -27.38
C LEU A 491 -3.51 -40.01 -28.52
N LEU A 492 -3.83 -38.72 -28.55
CA LEU A 492 -4.65 -38.08 -29.56
C LEU A 492 -3.90 -37.86 -30.89
N ARG A 493 -2.55 -37.81 -30.85
CA ARG A 493 -1.75 -37.82 -32.11
C ARG A 493 -1.98 -39.07 -32.92
N ARG A 494 -2.33 -40.20 -32.27
CA ARG A 494 -2.59 -41.49 -32.93
C ARG A 494 -4.07 -41.74 -33.26
N ARG A 495 -5.00 -40.96 -32.68
CA ARG A 495 -6.43 -41.02 -32.94
C ARG A 495 -6.99 -39.60 -33.00
N PRO A 496 -7.46 -39.12 -34.17
CA PRO A 496 -8.15 -37.85 -34.22
C PRO A 496 -9.40 -37.94 -33.33
N LEU A 497 -9.57 -37.05 -32.38
CA LEU A 497 -10.71 -36.97 -31.43
C LEU A 497 -12.06 -36.80 -32.14
N PHE A 498 -12.03 -36.40 -33.37
CA PHE A 498 -13.20 -36.25 -34.24
C PHE A 498 -12.94 -37.10 -35.48
N GLY A 499 -13.42 -38.35 -35.45
CA GLY A 499 -13.39 -39.24 -36.57
C GLY A 499 -14.22 -38.68 -37.74
N GLY A 500 -13.61 -38.63 -38.86
CA GLY A 500 -14.13 -38.24 -40.15
C GLY A 500 -13.01 -37.55 -40.92
N GLU A 501 -12.34 -38.30 -41.80
CA GLU A 501 -11.74 -37.70 -42.97
C GLU A 501 -12.86 -36.99 -43.72
N ALA A 502 -13.08 -35.71 -43.39
CA ALA A 502 -13.78 -34.86 -44.31
C ALA A 502 -12.82 -34.69 -45.49
N ASP A 503 -13.24 -35.09 -46.67
CA ASP A 503 -12.60 -34.76 -47.94
C ASP A 503 -12.29 -33.26 -47.92
N VAL A 504 -11.06 -32.91 -47.59
CA VAL A 504 -10.56 -31.55 -47.68
C VAL A 504 -10.25 -31.36 -49.17
N PRO A 505 -11.02 -30.55 -49.89
CA PRO A 505 -10.67 -30.27 -51.27
C PRO A 505 -9.26 -29.69 -51.32
N PRO A 506 -8.43 -30.06 -52.31
CA PRO A 506 -7.06 -29.58 -52.39
C PRO A 506 -7.05 -28.04 -52.37
N VAL A 507 -6.22 -27.46 -51.52
CA VAL A 507 -5.96 -26.03 -51.47
C VAL A 507 -5.33 -25.64 -52.80
N THR A 508 -6.15 -25.19 -53.74
CA THR A 508 -5.65 -24.55 -54.94
C THR A 508 -4.95 -23.26 -54.53
N GLU A 509 -3.73 -23.12 -55.02
CA GLU A 509 -2.81 -22.00 -54.82
C GLU A 509 -3.52 -20.64 -54.65
N PHE A 510 -3.16 -19.94 -53.60
CA PHE A 510 -3.48 -18.52 -53.48
C PHE A 510 -2.83 -17.80 -54.65
N ALA A 511 -3.63 -17.40 -55.63
CA ALA A 511 -3.21 -16.44 -56.64
C ALA A 511 -2.87 -15.14 -55.88
N LEU A 512 -1.62 -14.77 -55.90
CA LEU A 512 -1.12 -13.47 -55.45
C LEU A 512 -1.94 -12.37 -56.11
N LEU A 513 -2.45 -11.44 -55.33
CA LEU A 513 -3.08 -10.22 -55.80
C LEU A 513 -2.07 -9.45 -56.66
N PRO A 514 -2.49 -8.82 -57.79
CA PRO A 514 -1.58 -8.06 -58.64
C PRO A 514 -1.04 -6.81 -57.90
N ASP A 515 0.26 -6.59 -58.09
CA ASP A 515 1.02 -5.42 -57.59
C ASP A 515 0.53 -4.12 -58.26
N SER A 516 -0.60 -3.56 -57.84
CA SER A 516 -0.94 -2.17 -58.10
C SER A 516 -1.96 -1.66 -57.08
N LEU A 517 -1.46 -1.08 -55.99
CA LEU A 517 -2.25 -0.18 -55.14
C LEU A 517 -2.29 1.18 -55.83
N PRO A 518 -3.46 1.83 -55.97
CA PRO A 518 -3.53 3.24 -56.40
C PRO A 518 -2.99 4.14 -55.29
N GLU A 519 -2.22 5.17 -55.68
CA GLU A 519 -1.69 6.20 -54.81
C GLU A 519 -2.81 6.90 -54.01
N ALA A 520 -2.52 7.14 -52.73
CA ALA A 520 -3.39 7.86 -51.82
C ALA A 520 -3.46 9.35 -52.19
N PRO A 521 -4.64 10.01 -52.10
CA PRO A 521 -4.76 11.44 -52.25
C PRO A 521 -4.16 12.19 -51.06
N ALA A 522 -3.57 13.35 -51.38
CA ALA A 522 -2.90 14.27 -50.47
C ALA A 522 -3.73 14.68 -49.24
N GLU A 523 -3.00 14.92 -48.17
CA GLU A 523 -3.42 15.36 -46.85
C GLU A 523 -4.36 16.58 -46.91
N ALA A 524 -5.49 16.49 -46.21
CA ALA A 524 -6.33 17.62 -45.87
C ALA A 524 -5.94 18.14 -44.47
N GLU A 525 -5.64 19.42 -44.41
CA GLU A 525 -5.30 20.16 -43.21
C GLU A 525 -6.39 20.05 -42.14
N THR A 526 -5.99 19.68 -40.92
CA THR A 526 -6.87 19.73 -39.72
C THR A 526 -6.90 21.17 -39.16
N PRO A 527 -8.06 21.69 -38.78
CA PRO A 527 -8.13 22.98 -38.09
C PRO A 527 -7.67 22.88 -36.66
N GLU A 528 -6.73 23.72 -36.32
CA GLU A 528 -6.26 24.07 -34.98
C GLU A 528 -7.39 24.76 -34.19
N ASN A 529 -7.53 24.41 -32.93
CA ASN A 529 -8.24 25.02 -31.81
C ASN A 529 -9.38 24.19 -31.20
N ALA A 530 -9.01 23.43 -30.19
CA ALA A 530 -9.83 23.22 -29.00
C ALA A 530 -8.93 23.56 -27.80
N GLU A 531 -9.25 24.61 -27.07
CA GLU A 531 -8.57 25.05 -25.86
C GLU A 531 -8.62 23.95 -24.80
N ASP A 532 -7.45 23.49 -24.40
CA ASP A 532 -7.25 22.61 -23.26
C ASP A 532 -7.49 23.43 -21.98
N THR A 533 -8.57 23.14 -21.27
CA THR A 533 -8.96 23.84 -20.04
C THR A 533 -8.31 23.28 -18.77
N THR A 534 -7.26 22.46 -18.90
CA THR A 534 -6.50 22.01 -17.74
C THR A 534 -5.59 23.13 -17.21
N PRO A 535 -5.56 23.37 -15.88
CA PRO A 535 -4.68 24.38 -15.29
C PRO A 535 -3.21 24.09 -15.54
N GLU A 536 -2.39 25.13 -15.63
CA GLU A 536 -0.93 24.98 -15.76
C GLU A 536 -0.31 24.32 -14.51
N PRO A 537 0.84 23.63 -14.65
CA PRO A 537 1.43 22.81 -13.58
C PRO A 537 1.76 23.57 -12.29
N ASP A 538 1.94 24.88 -12.36
CA ASP A 538 2.30 25.74 -11.22
C ASP A 538 1.09 26.45 -10.57
N ASP A 539 -0.11 26.25 -11.11
CA ASP A 539 -1.35 26.83 -10.57
C ASP A 539 -1.99 25.89 -9.55
N LEU A 540 -1.51 25.94 -8.32
CA LEU A 540 -2.03 25.17 -7.18
C LEU A 540 -3.49 25.44 -6.86
N ASP A 541 -3.98 26.64 -7.11
CA ASP A 541 -5.36 27.02 -6.84
C ASP A 541 -6.29 26.57 -7.98
N GLY A 542 -5.85 26.62 -9.23
CA GLY A 542 -6.53 26.02 -10.37
C GLY A 542 -6.67 24.51 -10.24
N TRP A 543 -5.66 23.82 -9.74
CA TRP A 543 -5.71 22.38 -9.48
C TRP A 543 -6.66 22.00 -8.33
N ARG A 544 -6.75 22.81 -7.29
CA ARG A 544 -7.73 22.63 -6.21
C ARG A 544 -9.16 22.76 -6.74
N GLN A 545 -9.43 23.76 -7.52
CA GLN A 545 -10.75 23.98 -8.11
C GLN A 545 -11.14 22.89 -9.12
N TRP A 546 -10.18 22.38 -9.87
CA TRP A 546 -10.37 21.25 -10.78
C TRP A 546 -10.68 19.95 -10.01
N LEU A 547 -9.98 19.66 -8.92
CA LEU A 547 -10.22 18.49 -8.05
C LEU A 547 -11.57 18.56 -7.33
N ASP A 548 -12.05 19.74 -6.97
CA ASP A 548 -13.37 19.94 -6.36
C ASP A 548 -14.52 19.70 -7.37
N THR A 549 -14.28 20.00 -8.64
CA THR A 549 -15.25 19.76 -9.71
C THR A 549 -15.20 18.35 -10.28
N HIS A 550 -14.12 17.59 -9.99
CA HIS A 550 -13.92 16.20 -10.39
C HIS A 550 -13.63 15.31 -9.16
N PRO A 551 -14.58 15.19 -8.22
CA PRO A 551 -14.36 14.39 -7.02
C PRO A 551 -14.13 12.93 -7.37
N GLU A 552 -13.18 12.29 -6.70
CA GLU A 552 -13.03 10.84 -6.74
C GLU A 552 -14.37 10.16 -6.39
N PRO A 553 -14.72 9.05 -7.05
CA PRO A 553 -15.96 8.35 -6.75
C PRO A 553 -16.00 7.94 -5.29
N ASN A 554 -16.99 8.48 -4.61
CA ASN A 554 -17.29 8.33 -3.20
C ASN A 554 -17.42 6.84 -2.85
N ASP A 555 -16.60 6.35 -1.92
CA ASP A 555 -16.82 5.09 -1.20
C ASP A 555 -18.09 5.25 -0.35
N GLN A 556 -19.23 4.97 -0.94
CA GLN A 556 -20.49 4.91 -0.21
C GLN A 556 -20.43 3.75 0.78
N LYS A 557 -20.56 4.09 2.05
CA LYS A 557 -20.89 3.18 3.13
C LYS A 557 -22.14 2.39 2.76
N GLY A 558 -21.97 1.11 2.47
CA GLY A 558 -23.06 0.15 2.49
C GLY A 558 -23.28 -0.32 3.93
N ASP A 559 -24.36 0.10 4.54
CA ASP A 559 -24.91 -0.54 5.74
C ASP A 559 -25.23 -2.00 5.41
N LEU A 560 -24.49 -2.93 6.00
CA LEU A 560 -24.86 -4.34 6.00
C LEU A 560 -25.86 -4.57 7.13
N PRO A 561 -27.02 -5.18 6.86
CA PRO A 561 -27.98 -5.52 7.89
C PRO A 561 -27.46 -6.67 8.76
N HIS A 562 -27.68 -6.56 10.07
CA HIS A 562 -27.49 -7.62 11.03
C HIS A 562 -28.26 -8.88 10.59
N ALA A 563 -27.55 -9.97 10.37
CA ALA A 563 -28.12 -11.30 10.35
C ALA A 563 -27.58 -12.05 11.57
N GLU A 564 -28.49 -12.31 12.49
CA GLU A 564 -28.34 -13.31 13.56
C GLU A 564 -28.13 -14.69 12.91
N LEU A 565 -27.06 -15.34 13.25
CA LEU A 565 -26.93 -16.75 13.65
C LEU A 565 -25.46 -17.04 13.98
#